data_2f2b7f9c25d34425c62d22d816a7e374
#
_entry.id   2f2b7f9c25d34425c62d22d816a7e374
#
_cell.length_a   1.000
_cell.length_b   1.000
_cell.length_c   1.000
_cell.angle_alpha   90.00
_cell.angle_beta   90.00
_cell.angle_gamma   90.00
#
_symmetry.space_group_name_H-M   'P 1'
#
loop_
_entity.id
_entity.type
_entity.pdbx_description
1 polymer ?
#
loop_
_entity_poly.entity_id
_entity_poly.type
_entity_poly.pdbx_seq_one_letter_code
_entity_poly.pdbx_strand_id
1 'polypeptide(L)'
;MSLVRINSGSLAYGYTPLLQKADFTIQRGERVCIVGRNGAGKSSLLKVLSGDVLLDEGEFNIAGNVSVSRLQQDPPKAEQGTVYAYIAAGLKEVGEALERYHQLSHDVAHADPEQMDRMLNEMQGLQETLDHYNGWQLDSRIQQNCELLGLDPDKSLSELSGGWQRKVALARALVSEPDLLLLDEP
;
A
#
# COMPACT_ATOMS: atom_id res chain seq x y z
N MET A 1 -8.57 18.03 13.22
CA MET A 1 -7.55 18.57 12.30
C MET A 1 -7.81 17.98 10.92
N SER A 2 -7.96 18.83 9.91
CA SER A 2 -8.27 18.40 8.55
C SER A 2 -7.05 17.70 7.94
N LEU A 3 -7.24 16.50 7.38
CA LEU A 3 -6.20 15.77 6.64
C LEU A 3 -6.14 16.23 5.19
N VAL A 4 -7.34 16.38 4.58
CA VAL A 4 -7.51 16.73 3.18
C VAL A 4 -8.64 17.73 3.04
N ARG A 5 -8.47 18.67 2.12
CA ARG A 5 -9.49 19.68 1.78
C ARG A 5 -9.50 19.97 0.28
N ILE A 6 -10.68 19.97 -0.30
CA ILE A 6 -10.96 20.48 -1.65
C ILE A 6 -11.84 21.71 -1.49
N ASN A 7 -11.47 22.83 -2.12
CA ASN A 7 -12.25 24.06 -2.19
C ASN A 7 -12.63 24.33 -3.65
N SER A 8 -13.93 24.41 -3.92
CA SER A 8 -14.51 24.70 -5.24
C SER A 8 -13.89 23.86 -6.37
N GLY A 9 -13.60 22.59 -6.07
CA GLY A 9 -12.92 21.68 -6.97
C GLY A 9 -13.78 21.30 -8.16
N SER A 10 -13.25 21.44 -9.37
CA SER A 10 -13.87 21.00 -10.62
C SER A 10 -12.95 20.01 -11.34
N LEU A 11 -13.54 18.95 -11.89
CA LEU A 11 -12.85 17.94 -12.69
C LEU A 11 -13.79 17.42 -13.77
N ALA A 12 -13.32 17.34 -15.02
CA ALA A 12 -14.06 16.75 -16.12
C ALA A 12 -13.20 15.76 -16.92
N TYR A 13 -13.83 14.74 -17.48
CA TYR A 13 -13.24 13.91 -18.52
C TYR A 13 -13.88 14.24 -19.87
N GLY A 14 -13.14 14.95 -20.71
CA GLY A 14 -13.65 15.52 -21.94
C GLY A 14 -14.80 16.49 -21.64
N TYR A 15 -16.00 16.18 -22.14
CA TYR A 15 -17.19 17.02 -21.91
C TYR A 15 -18.03 16.57 -20.70
N THR A 16 -17.64 15.50 -19.99
CA THR A 16 -18.41 14.98 -18.88
C THR A 16 -17.86 15.48 -17.56
N PRO A 17 -18.59 16.38 -16.86
CA PRO A 17 -18.15 16.87 -15.56
C PRO A 17 -18.33 15.79 -14.51
N LEU A 18 -17.28 15.54 -13.70
CA LEU A 18 -17.28 14.60 -12.59
C LEU A 18 -17.40 15.32 -11.23
N LEU A 19 -16.73 16.45 -11.10
CA LEU A 19 -16.83 17.35 -9.96
C LEU A 19 -17.16 18.74 -10.47
N GLN A 20 -18.10 19.42 -9.82
CA GLN A 20 -18.52 20.77 -10.16
C GLN A 20 -18.51 21.64 -8.92
N LYS A 21 -17.46 22.49 -8.77
CA LYS A 21 -17.26 23.39 -7.63
C LYS A 21 -17.53 22.69 -6.29
N ALA A 22 -17.00 21.47 -6.16
CA ALA A 22 -17.21 20.64 -4.99
C ALA A 22 -16.33 21.11 -3.83
N ASP A 23 -16.94 21.24 -2.66
CA ASP A 23 -16.25 21.46 -1.40
C ASP A 23 -16.26 20.16 -0.60
N PHE A 24 -15.10 19.71 -0.16
CA PHE A 24 -14.94 18.45 0.51
C PHE A 24 -13.81 18.51 1.55
N THR A 25 -14.03 17.93 2.72
CA THR A 25 -13.02 17.91 3.79
C THR A 25 -13.06 16.57 4.51
N ILE A 26 -11.89 15.98 4.78
CA ILE A 26 -11.74 14.79 5.61
C ILE A 26 -10.94 15.14 6.85
N GLN A 27 -11.43 14.76 8.01
CA GLN A 27 -10.77 14.96 9.29
C GLN A 27 -10.11 13.66 9.77
N ARG A 28 -9.11 13.78 10.66
CA ARG A 28 -8.48 12.62 11.28
C ARG A 28 -9.50 11.77 12.05
N GLY A 29 -9.47 10.44 11.84
CA GLY A 29 -10.37 9.48 12.47
C GLY A 29 -11.77 9.43 11.85
N GLU A 30 -12.04 10.22 10.81
CA GLU A 30 -13.32 10.21 10.11
C GLU A 30 -13.41 9.03 9.14
N ARG A 31 -14.60 8.45 9.04
CA ARG A 31 -14.93 7.41 8.05
C ARG A 31 -15.95 7.98 7.08
N VAL A 32 -15.53 8.16 5.84
CA VAL A 32 -16.34 8.73 4.76
C VAL A 32 -16.68 7.66 3.74
N CYS A 33 -17.95 7.51 3.41
CA CYS A 33 -18.40 6.63 2.35
C CYS A 33 -18.91 7.45 1.16
N ILE A 34 -18.32 7.21 -0.03
CA ILE A 34 -18.73 7.86 -1.27
C ILE A 34 -19.73 6.96 -1.97
N VAL A 35 -20.98 7.44 -2.10
CA VAL A 35 -22.09 6.69 -2.73
C VAL A 35 -22.47 7.34 -4.06
N GLY A 36 -22.72 6.52 -5.07
CA GLY A 36 -23.15 7.00 -6.39
C GLY A 36 -23.21 5.87 -7.41
N ARG A 37 -23.88 6.12 -8.55
CA ARG A 37 -23.99 5.16 -9.66
C ARG A 37 -22.62 4.85 -10.26
N ASN A 38 -22.49 3.72 -10.98
CA ASN A 38 -21.30 3.44 -11.76
C ASN A 38 -21.07 4.52 -12.81
N GLY A 39 -19.82 4.96 -12.94
CA GLY A 39 -19.46 6.09 -13.80
C GLY A 39 -19.69 7.49 -13.19
N ALA A 40 -20.20 7.61 -11.95
CA ALA A 40 -20.42 8.91 -11.30
C ALA A 40 -19.14 9.65 -10.84
N GLY A 41 -17.95 9.10 -11.12
CA GLY A 41 -16.69 9.76 -10.76
C GLY A 41 -16.11 9.36 -9.39
N LYS A 42 -16.63 8.34 -8.70
CA LYS A 42 -16.13 7.90 -7.38
C LYS A 42 -14.62 7.60 -7.40
N SER A 43 -14.18 6.73 -8.31
CA SER A 43 -12.76 6.37 -8.46
C SER A 43 -11.91 7.56 -8.93
N SER A 44 -12.49 8.50 -9.68
CA SER A 44 -11.80 9.75 -10.08
C SER A 44 -11.58 10.67 -8.89
N LEU A 45 -12.57 10.80 -8.00
CA LEU A 45 -12.39 11.53 -6.74
C LEU A 45 -11.30 10.88 -5.87
N LEU A 46 -11.29 9.54 -5.75
CA LEU A 46 -10.22 8.84 -5.03
C LEU A 46 -8.84 9.10 -5.65
N LYS A 47 -8.73 9.19 -7.00
CA LYS A 47 -7.50 9.57 -7.68
C LYS A 47 -7.07 11.01 -7.40
N VAL A 48 -8.01 11.94 -7.25
CA VAL A 48 -7.69 13.32 -6.80
C VAL A 48 -7.17 13.28 -5.37
N LEU A 49 -7.83 12.55 -4.47
CA LEU A 49 -7.43 12.43 -3.06
C LEU A 49 -6.08 11.74 -2.87
N SER A 50 -5.67 10.83 -3.78
CA SER A 50 -4.33 10.22 -3.80
C SER A 50 -3.27 11.08 -4.47
N GLY A 51 -3.66 12.15 -5.16
CA GLY A 51 -2.74 13.00 -5.93
C GLY A 51 -2.39 12.46 -7.32
N ASP A 52 -3.03 11.36 -7.75
CA ASP A 52 -2.81 10.76 -9.08
C ASP A 52 -3.42 11.61 -10.22
N VAL A 53 -4.42 12.43 -9.91
CA VAL A 53 -5.12 13.32 -10.84
C VAL A 53 -5.25 14.70 -10.20
N LEU A 54 -4.94 15.73 -10.97
CA LEU A 54 -5.12 17.12 -10.53
C LEU A 54 -6.54 17.58 -10.87
N LEU A 55 -7.05 18.54 -10.09
CA LEU A 55 -8.29 19.27 -10.42
C LEU A 55 -8.06 20.16 -11.63
N ASP A 56 -9.09 20.36 -12.45
CA ASP A 56 -9.07 21.35 -13.54
C ASP A 56 -9.17 22.78 -12.98
N GLU A 57 -9.99 22.96 -11.93
CA GLU A 57 -10.16 24.22 -11.22
C GLU A 57 -10.37 23.97 -9.72
N GLY A 58 -10.11 25.00 -8.91
CA GLY A 58 -10.21 24.93 -7.46
C GLY A 58 -8.90 24.55 -6.78
N GLU A 59 -8.95 24.30 -5.50
CA GLU A 59 -7.77 24.01 -4.68
C GLU A 59 -7.89 22.64 -4.02
N PHE A 60 -6.80 21.87 -4.09
CA PHE A 60 -6.63 20.64 -3.36
C PHE A 60 -5.47 20.77 -2.37
N ASN A 61 -5.76 20.61 -1.10
CA ASN A 61 -4.78 20.73 -0.02
C ASN A 61 -4.74 19.47 0.82
N ILE A 62 -3.55 18.88 0.96
CA ILE A 62 -3.25 17.83 1.95
C ILE A 62 -2.45 18.51 3.07
N ALA A 63 -2.80 18.25 4.32
CA ALA A 63 -2.02 18.74 5.46
C ALA A 63 -0.60 18.16 5.39
N GLY A 64 0.40 18.98 5.72
CA GLY A 64 1.80 18.54 5.72
C GLY A 64 2.00 17.26 6.55
N ASN A 65 2.79 16.33 6.05
CA ASN A 65 3.10 15.03 6.65
C ASN A 65 1.92 14.02 6.73
N VAL A 66 0.85 14.20 5.96
CA VAL A 66 -0.21 13.19 5.84
C VAL A 66 0.23 12.12 4.84
N SER A 67 0.34 10.89 5.32
CA SER A 67 0.57 9.72 4.47
C SER A 67 -0.76 9.22 3.90
N VAL A 68 -0.78 9.02 2.58
CA VAL A 68 -1.97 8.52 1.87
C VAL A 68 -1.63 7.18 1.25
N SER A 69 -2.47 6.17 1.49
CA SER A 69 -2.41 4.89 0.79
C SER A 69 -3.73 4.60 0.09
N ARG A 70 -3.65 4.00 -1.08
CA ARG A 70 -4.82 3.65 -1.87
C ARG A 70 -4.82 2.19 -2.24
N LEU A 71 -5.95 1.51 -1.95
CA LEU A 71 -6.23 0.20 -2.49
C LEU A 71 -6.68 0.37 -3.96
N GLN A 72 -5.91 -0.17 -4.89
CA GLN A 72 -6.27 -0.17 -6.31
C GLN A 72 -7.38 -1.18 -6.57
N GLN A 73 -8.24 -0.87 -7.53
CA GLN A 73 -9.39 -1.71 -7.89
C GLN A 73 -8.96 -3.03 -8.56
N ASP A 74 -7.89 -2.99 -9.35
CA ASP A 74 -7.33 -4.19 -9.95
C ASP A 74 -6.39 -4.87 -8.95
N PRO A 75 -6.64 -6.15 -8.62
CA PRO A 75 -5.68 -6.92 -7.86
C PRO A 75 -4.35 -6.97 -8.62
N PRO A 76 -3.21 -7.13 -7.94
CA PRO A 76 -1.95 -7.31 -8.63
C PRO A 76 -2.12 -8.45 -9.62
N LYS A 77 -1.89 -8.17 -10.91
CA LYS A 77 -1.74 -9.23 -11.91
C LYS A 77 -0.69 -10.15 -11.35
N ALA A 78 -0.99 -11.46 -11.33
CA ALA A 78 -0.17 -12.49 -10.70
C ALA A 78 1.35 -12.24 -10.91
N GLU A 79 1.89 -11.33 -10.12
CA GLU A 79 3.32 -11.03 -10.09
C GLU A 79 3.99 -12.23 -9.43
N GLN A 80 5.16 -12.57 -9.91
CA GLN A 80 5.98 -13.61 -9.30
C GLN A 80 6.39 -13.11 -7.91
N GLY A 81 6.23 -13.93 -6.90
CA GLY A 81 6.64 -13.60 -5.54
C GLY A 81 5.70 -14.13 -4.46
N THR A 82 6.13 -13.99 -3.24
CA THR A 82 5.35 -14.38 -2.06
C THR A 82 4.41 -13.25 -1.60
N VAL A 83 3.44 -13.60 -0.78
CA VAL A 83 2.57 -12.63 -0.09
C VAL A 83 3.41 -11.64 0.71
N TYR A 84 4.46 -12.13 1.41
CA TYR A 84 5.37 -11.28 2.17
C TYR A 84 6.05 -10.24 1.29
N ALA A 85 6.68 -10.66 0.18
CA ALA A 85 7.37 -9.78 -0.77
C ALA A 85 6.45 -8.67 -1.29
N TYR A 86 5.23 -9.03 -1.65
CA TYR A 86 4.25 -8.06 -2.14
C TYR A 86 3.85 -7.02 -1.10
N ILE A 87 3.64 -7.43 0.16
CA ILE A 87 3.30 -6.51 1.25
C ILE A 87 4.51 -5.62 1.59
N ALA A 88 5.72 -6.22 1.68
CA ALA A 88 6.97 -5.50 1.95
C ALA A 88 7.26 -4.41 0.91
N ALA A 89 6.96 -4.66 -0.37
CA ALA A 89 7.09 -3.66 -1.43
C ALA A 89 6.25 -2.37 -1.19
N GLY A 90 5.27 -2.39 -0.28
CA GLY A 90 4.58 -1.20 0.20
C GLY A 90 5.43 -0.28 1.09
N LEU A 91 6.58 -0.75 1.57
CA LEU A 91 7.50 -0.05 2.48
C LEU A 91 8.72 0.57 1.76
N LYS A 92 8.70 0.65 0.43
CA LYS A 92 9.78 1.21 -0.41
C LYS A 92 11.14 0.51 -0.15
N GLU A 93 12.21 1.29 0.01
CA GLU A 93 13.59 0.81 0.16
C GLU A 93 13.77 -0.19 1.32
N VAL A 94 13.08 0.04 2.45
CA VAL A 94 13.15 -0.88 3.59
C VAL A 94 12.46 -2.20 3.26
N GLY A 95 11.44 -2.17 2.43
CA GLY A 95 10.72 -3.36 1.98
C GLY A 95 11.60 -4.32 1.20
N GLU A 96 12.47 -3.82 0.32
CA GLU A 96 13.44 -4.63 -0.44
C GLU A 96 14.44 -5.34 0.49
N ALA A 97 14.94 -4.63 1.49
CA ALA A 97 15.85 -5.19 2.49
C ALA A 97 15.17 -6.29 3.33
N LEU A 98 13.91 -6.07 3.73
CA LEU A 98 13.10 -7.04 4.47
C LEU A 98 12.80 -8.28 3.63
N GLU A 99 12.38 -8.12 2.38
CA GLU A 99 12.12 -9.22 1.46
C GLU A 99 13.38 -10.07 1.28
N ARG A 100 14.51 -9.42 1.01
CA ARG A 100 15.77 -10.12 0.80
C ARG A 100 16.25 -10.86 2.05
N TYR A 101 16.11 -10.24 3.22
CA TYR A 101 16.43 -10.87 4.50
C TYR A 101 15.53 -12.08 4.76
N HIS A 102 14.24 -11.95 4.51
CA HIS A 102 13.27 -13.04 4.67
C HIS A 102 13.60 -14.23 3.75
N GLN A 103 13.89 -13.99 2.47
CA GLN A 103 14.32 -15.03 1.53
C GLN A 103 15.58 -15.74 2.02
N LEU A 104 16.62 -14.98 2.39
CA LEU A 104 17.86 -15.56 2.87
C LEU A 104 17.67 -16.40 4.13
N SER A 105 16.80 -16.01 5.03
CA SER A 105 16.50 -16.77 6.25
C SER A 105 15.91 -18.16 5.97
N HIS A 106 15.14 -18.30 4.89
CA HIS A 106 14.63 -19.60 4.43
C HIS A 106 15.70 -20.41 3.69
N ASP A 107 16.49 -19.76 2.84
CA ASP A 107 17.46 -20.43 1.98
C ASP A 107 18.67 -20.96 2.76
N VAL A 108 19.10 -20.25 3.82
CA VAL A 108 20.23 -20.66 4.68
C VAL A 108 20.04 -22.06 5.27
N ALA A 109 18.80 -22.45 5.58
CA ALA A 109 18.51 -23.77 6.14
C ALA A 109 18.81 -24.94 5.17
N HIS A 110 18.94 -24.65 3.88
CA HIS A 110 19.13 -25.64 2.81
C HIS A 110 20.41 -25.39 1.99
N ALA A 111 21.24 -24.42 2.39
CA ALA A 111 22.43 -24.01 1.65
C ALA A 111 23.63 -24.92 1.91
N ASP A 112 24.48 -25.09 0.89
CA ASP A 112 25.79 -25.69 1.04
C ASP A 112 26.70 -24.80 1.92
N PRO A 113 27.72 -25.37 2.61
CA PRO A 113 28.60 -24.62 3.51
C PRO A 113 29.25 -23.39 2.87
N GLU A 114 29.67 -23.45 1.60
CA GLU A 114 30.27 -22.33 0.89
C GLU A 114 29.23 -21.21 0.56
N GLN A 115 28.00 -21.58 0.31
CA GLN A 115 26.89 -20.68 0.06
C GLN A 115 26.41 -20.06 1.37
N MET A 116 26.36 -20.84 2.45
CA MET A 116 25.95 -20.41 3.77
C MET A 116 26.78 -19.22 4.27
N ASP A 117 28.10 -19.26 4.15
CA ASP A 117 28.98 -18.17 4.57
C ASP A 117 28.68 -16.87 3.82
N ARG A 118 28.39 -16.94 2.52
CA ARG A 118 28.01 -15.78 1.71
C ARG A 118 26.66 -15.22 2.12
N MET A 119 25.66 -16.10 2.33
CA MET A 119 24.33 -15.72 2.76
C MET A 119 24.34 -15.07 4.14
N LEU A 120 25.10 -15.61 5.09
CA LEU A 120 25.23 -15.04 6.43
C LEU A 120 25.88 -13.65 6.40
N ASN A 121 26.91 -13.45 5.57
CA ASN A 121 27.52 -12.12 5.39
C ASN A 121 26.54 -11.12 4.76
N GLU A 122 25.74 -11.54 3.76
CA GLU A 122 24.72 -10.70 3.17
C GLU A 122 23.62 -10.34 4.20
N MET A 123 23.17 -11.33 4.98
CA MET A 123 22.19 -11.10 6.06
C MET A 123 22.71 -10.10 7.10
N GLN A 124 23.98 -10.15 7.46
CA GLN A 124 24.57 -9.19 8.39
C GLN A 124 24.50 -7.76 7.84
N GLY A 125 24.82 -7.53 6.57
CA GLY A 125 24.70 -6.21 5.95
C GLY A 125 23.25 -5.70 5.87
N LEU A 126 22.31 -6.61 5.61
CA LEU A 126 20.89 -6.30 5.65
C LEU A 126 20.39 -5.97 7.06
N GLN A 127 20.90 -6.69 8.10
CA GLN A 127 20.56 -6.37 9.51
C GLN A 127 20.98 -4.95 9.89
N GLU A 128 22.19 -4.52 9.53
CA GLU A 128 22.66 -3.16 9.77
C GLU A 128 21.74 -2.11 9.12
N THR A 129 21.28 -2.40 7.91
CA THR A 129 20.33 -1.55 7.18
C THR A 129 18.97 -1.51 7.90
N LEU A 130 18.44 -2.67 8.28
CA LEU A 130 17.16 -2.79 8.97
C LEU A 130 17.17 -2.13 10.35
N ASP A 131 18.27 -2.25 11.08
CA ASP A 131 18.46 -1.59 12.38
C ASP A 131 18.42 -0.06 12.23
N HIS A 132 19.07 0.47 11.18
CA HIS A 132 19.09 1.90 10.89
C HIS A 132 17.70 2.49 10.60
N TYR A 133 16.86 1.74 9.90
CA TYR A 133 15.51 2.19 9.49
C TYR A 133 14.37 1.67 10.37
N ASN A 134 14.65 1.09 11.53
CA ASN A 134 13.66 0.39 12.37
C ASN A 134 12.88 -0.70 11.60
N GLY A 135 13.55 -1.39 10.68
CA GLY A 135 12.95 -2.38 9.79
C GLY A 135 12.26 -3.53 10.53
N TRP A 136 12.74 -3.93 11.71
CA TRP A 136 12.14 -4.99 12.51
C TRP A 136 10.72 -4.66 13.02
N GLN A 137 10.43 -3.38 13.25
CA GLN A 137 9.06 -2.97 13.55
C GLN A 137 8.17 -3.11 12.32
N LEU A 138 8.71 -2.82 11.14
CA LEU A 138 7.99 -2.97 9.88
C LEU A 138 7.76 -4.45 9.53
N ASP A 139 8.75 -5.32 9.79
CA ASP A 139 8.58 -6.77 9.68
C ASP A 139 7.45 -7.27 10.60
N SER A 140 7.46 -6.87 11.87
CA SER A 140 6.40 -7.22 12.80
C SER A 140 5.01 -6.76 12.32
N ARG A 141 4.92 -5.60 11.65
CA ARG A 141 3.66 -5.12 11.05
C ARG A 141 3.22 -5.96 9.87
N ILE A 142 4.15 -6.41 9.01
CA ILE A 142 3.83 -7.34 7.93
C ILE A 142 3.22 -8.61 8.51
N GLN A 143 3.88 -9.22 9.50
CA GLN A 143 3.41 -10.44 10.16
C GLN A 143 2.04 -10.25 10.80
N GLN A 144 1.83 -9.17 11.55
CA GLN A 144 0.54 -8.83 12.16
C GLN A 144 -0.58 -8.64 11.13
N ASN A 145 -0.30 -7.97 10.00
CA ASN A 145 -1.27 -7.81 8.92
C ASN A 145 -1.61 -9.15 8.26
N CYS A 146 -0.61 -10.02 8.07
CA CYS A 146 -0.83 -11.37 7.57
C CYS A 146 -1.72 -12.18 8.53
N GLU A 147 -1.43 -12.18 9.81
CA GLU A 147 -2.22 -12.87 10.83
C GLU A 147 -3.65 -12.35 10.89
N LEU A 148 -3.84 -11.02 10.95
CA LEU A 148 -5.15 -10.37 11.01
C LEU A 148 -6.05 -10.73 9.82
N LEU A 149 -5.47 -10.84 8.62
CA LEU A 149 -6.20 -11.13 7.39
C LEU A 149 -6.23 -12.63 7.04
N GLY A 150 -5.56 -13.47 7.84
CA GLY A 150 -5.44 -14.92 7.63
C GLY A 150 -4.62 -15.27 6.39
N LEU A 151 -3.57 -14.48 6.10
CA LEU A 151 -2.66 -14.67 4.97
C LEU A 151 -1.45 -15.50 5.39
N ASP A 152 -1.03 -16.39 4.51
CA ASP A 152 0.24 -17.11 4.63
C ASP A 152 1.32 -16.28 3.92
N PRO A 153 2.34 -15.77 4.65
CA PRO A 153 3.36 -14.88 4.07
C PRO A 153 4.21 -15.56 3.01
N ASP A 154 4.44 -16.88 3.10
CA ASP A 154 5.31 -17.63 2.21
C ASP A 154 4.59 -18.13 0.95
N LYS A 155 3.27 -18.02 0.93
CA LYS A 155 2.46 -18.47 -0.19
C LYS A 155 2.69 -17.64 -1.44
N SER A 156 2.77 -18.30 -2.60
CA SER A 156 2.87 -17.62 -3.90
C SER A 156 1.58 -16.86 -4.23
N LEU A 157 1.74 -15.62 -4.72
CA LEU A 157 0.61 -14.80 -5.19
C LEU A 157 -0.16 -15.47 -6.33
N SER A 158 0.52 -16.23 -7.18
CA SER A 158 -0.09 -16.93 -8.31
C SER A 158 -1.07 -18.04 -7.89
N GLU A 159 -0.95 -18.55 -6.67
CA GLU A 159 -1.81 -19.59 -6.11
C GLU A 159 -3.08 -19.03 -5.45
N LEU A 160 -3.18 -17.71 -5.32
CA LEU A 160 -4.26 -17.05 -4.63
C LEU A 160 -5.45 -16.80 -5.54
N SER A 161 -6.66 -17.06 -5.03
CA SER A 161 -7.88 -16.60 -5.69
C SER A 161 -7.99 -15.07 -5.65
N GLY A 162 -8.80 -14.48 -6.55
CA GLY A 162 -8.98 -13.02 -6.61
C GLY A 162 -9.39 -12.38 -5.27
N GLY A 163 -10.20 -13.07 -4.47
CA GLY A 163 -10.57 -12.58 -3.13
C GLY A 163 -9.38 -12.54 -2.15
N TRP A 164 -8.48 -13.53 -2.22
CA TRP A 164 -7.26 -13.54 -1.43
C TRP A 164 -6.26 -12.49 -1.92
N GLN A 165 -6.13 -12.30 -3.22
CA GLN A 165 -5.29 -11.23 -3.81
C GLN A 165 -5.75 -9.84 -3.35
N ARG A 166 -7.07 -9.60 -3.23
CA ARG A 166 -7.60 -8.35 -2.65
C ARG A 166 -7.20 -8.17 -1.19
N LYS A 167 -7.25 -9.25 -0.38
CA LYS A 167 -6.77 -9.19 1.01
C LYS A 167 -5.28 -8.86 1.10
N VAL A 168 -4.45 -9.42 0.22
CA VAL A 168 -3.02 -9.11 0.14
C VAL A 168 -2.80 -7.65 -0.26
N ALA A 169 -3.54 -7.13 -1.25
CA ALA A 169 -3.48 -5.73 -1.63
C ALA A 169 -3.91 -4.79 -0.48
N LEU A 170 -4.90 -5.20 0.31
CA LEU A 170 -5.30 -4.46 1.52
C LEU A 170 -4.20 -4.48 2.58
N ALA A 171 -3.56 -5.63 2.83
CA ALA A 171 -2.43 -5.74 3.75
C ALA A 171 -1.29 -4.80 3.36
N ARG A 172 -0.93 -4.76 2.06
CA ARG A 172 0.07 -3.82 1.52
C ARG A 172 -0.32 -2.36 1.74
N ALA A 173 -1.59 -2.01 1.57
CA ALA A 173 -2.06 -0.64 1.80
C ALA A 173 -2.03 -0.24 3.27
N LEU A 174 -2.18 -1.20 4.19
CA LEU A 174 -2.20 -0.99 5.64
C LEU A 174 -0.82 -0.99 6.29
N VAL A 175 0.18 -1.69 5.71
CA VAL A 175 1.48 -1.89 6.34
C VAL A 175 2.23 -0.60 6.66
N SER A 176 2.03 0.44 5.84
CA SER A 176 2.61 1.78 6.06
C SER A 176 1.87 2.61 7.11
N GLU A 177 0.79 2.10 7.73
CA GLU A 177 -0.07 2.85 8.67
C GLU A 177 -0.45 4.24 8.15
N PRO A 178 -1.12 4.33 7.01
CA PRO A 178 -1.41 5.62 6.40
C PRO A 178 -2.38 6.44 7.26
N ASP A 179 -2.19 7.77 7.28
CA ASP A 179 -3.13 8.70 7.92
C ASP A 179 -4.49 8.73 7.19
N LEU A 180 -4.45 8.51 5.87
CA LEU A 180 -5.63 8.42 5.01
C LEU A 180 -5.56 7.15 4.15
N LEU A 181 -6.50 6.24 4.35
CA LEU A 181 -6.68 5.05 3.53
C LEU A 181 -7.84 5.24 2.57
N LEU A 182 -7.57 5.11 1.27
CA LEU A 182 -8.55 5.22 0.20
C LEU A 182 -8.90 3.82 -0.32
N LEU A 183 -10.17 3.43 -0.23
CA LEU A 183 -10.65 2.13 -0.66
C LEU A 183 -11.60 2.29 -1.84
N ASP A 184 -11.27 1.68 -2.98
CA ASP A 184 -12.08 1.69 -4.19
C ASP A 184 -12.69 0.29 -4.37
N GLU A 185 -13.99 0.15 -4.07
CA GLU A 185 -14.75 -1.12 -4.10
C GLU A 185 -14.02 -2.26 -3.32
N PRO A 186 -13.79 -2.08 -1.99
CA PRO A 186 -13.00 -3.01 -1.18
C PRO A 186 -13.66 -4.38 -1.01
#